data_0e7dc6f5c52dc82347b8fd17ac005d92
#
_entry.id   0e7dc6f5c52dc82347b8fd17ac005d92
#
_cell.length_a   1.000
_cell.length_b   1.000
_cell.length_c   1.000
_cell.angle_alpha   90.00
_cell.angle_beta   90.00
_cell.angle_gamma   90.00
#
_symmetry.space_group_name_H-M   'P 1'
#
loop_
_entity.id
_entity.type
_entity.pdbx_description
1 polymer ?
#
loop_
_entity_poly.entity_id
_entity_poly.type
_entity_poly.pdbx_seq_one_letter_code
_entity_poly.pdbx_strand_id
1 'polypeptide(L)'
;MSYRNTGGNRPQPRASRGFTLLEMLVVLVIIGMIVSLVGPKLFSKVDSSKVQTAETQVKLLRGAIETMRLDLGVYPSAEEGLAVLTIPPGDDKLARRWHGPYLEDALPNDPWGNPYQYVVPGPDGRPFGIYSFGADGKAGGEGYDADVGMVPRSDSSDLGRS
;
A
#
# COMPACT_ATOMS: atom_id res chain seq x y z
N MET A 1 87.72 -21.90 -2.41
CA MET A 1 86.38 -22.16 -3.03
C MET A 1 85.37 -22.12 -1.92
N SER A 2 84.61 -21.03 -1.81
CA SER A 2 83.67 -20.76 -0.72
C SER A 2 82.25 -20.98 -1.20
N TYR A 3 81.55 -21.98 -0.66
CA TYR A 3 80.15 -22.25 -0.95
C TYR A 3 79.25 -21.33 -0.13
N ARG A 4 78.51 -20.40 -0.76
CA ARG A 4 77.46 -19.62 -0.13
C ARG A 4 76.17 -20.48 -0.05
N ASN A 5 75.79 -20.76 1.18
CA ASN A 5 74.50 -21.40 1.50
C ASN A 5 73.39 -20.34 1.44
N THR A 6 72.54 -20.36 0.40
CA THR A 6 71.34 -19.53 0.30
C THR A 6 70.22 -20.24 1.03
N GLY A 7 69.97 -19.82 2.30
CA GLY A 7 68.83 -20.27 3.06
C GLY A 7 67.50 -19.79 2.44
N GLY A 8 66.78 -20.70 1.79
CA GLY A 8 65.47 -20.44 1.26
C GLY A 8 64.46 -20.22 2.39
N ASN A 9 63.93 -19.00 2.45
CA ASN A 9 62.83 -18.63 3.33
C ASN A 9 61.54 -19.34 2.85
N ARG A 10 61.15 -20.41 3.52
CA ARG A 10 59.90 -21.13 3.24
C ARG A 10 58.75 -20.32 3.83
N PRO A 11 57.72 -19.93 3.02
CA PRO A 11 56.53 -19.25 3.57
C PRO A 11 55.83 -20.22 4.53
N GLN A 12 55.60 -19.77 5.76
CA GLN A 12 54.84 -20.53 6.73
C GLN A 12 53.37 -20.56 6.32
N PRO A 13 52.68 -21.71 6.32
CA PRO A 13 51.29 -21.80 6.04
C PRO A 13 50.51 -21.03 7.09
N ARG A 14 49.76 -20.02 6.66
CA ARG A 14 48.78 -19.34 7.52
C ARG A 14 47.73 -20.35 7.91
N ALA A 15 47.65 -20.66 9.21
CA ALA A 15 46.60 -21.49 9.76
C ALA A 15 45.23 -20.82 9.48
N SER A 16 44.44 -21.38 8.57
CA SER A 16 43.06 -21.00 8.37
C SER A 16 42.27 -21.43 9.61
N ARG A 17 41.83 -20.47 10.40
CA ARG A 17 40.91 -20.70 11.51
C ARG A 17 39.56 -21.06 10.93
N GLY A 18 39.18 -22.32 10.96
CA GLY A 18 37.82 -22.77 10.66
C GLY A 18 36.88 -22.38 11.81
N PHE A 19 35.65 -22.00 11.49
CA PHE A 19 34.61 -21.78 12.49
C PHE A 19 34.20 -23.09 13.13
N THR A 20 33.98 -23.09 14.46
CA THR A 20 33.46 -24.25 15.14
C THR A 20 31.93 -24.38 14.95
N LEU A 21 31.44 -25.61 15.02
CA LEU A 21 30.00 -25.89 14.91
C LEU A 21 29.22 -25.20 16.05
N LEU A 22 29.82 -25.14 17.25
CA LEU A 22 29.28 -24.43 18.41
C LEU A 22 29.16 -22.93 18.16
N GLU A 23 30.16 -22.30 17.54
CA GLU A 23 30.16 -20.87 17.22
C GLU A 23 29.03 -20.50 16.26
N MET A 24 28.80 -21.33 15.23
CA MET A 24 27.66 -21.15 14.32
C MET A 24 26.32 -21.36 15.03
N LEU A 25 26.23 -22.31 15.94
CA LEU A 25 25.02 -22.55 16.72
C LEU A 25 24.67 -21.35 17.61
N VAL A 26 25.65 -20.78 18.30
CA VAL A 26 25.46 -19.59 19.15
C VAL A 26 25.02 -18.38 18.30
N VAL A 27 25.63 -18.17 17.15
CA VAL A 27 25.25 -17.09 16.23
C VAL A 27 23.80 -17.24 15.78
N LEU A 28 23.38 -18.45 15.39
CA LEU A 28 21.98 -18.70 14.98
C LEU A 28 20.98 -18.46 16.12
N VAL A 29 21.33 -18.83 17.37
CA VAL A 29 20.49 -18.55 18.54
C VAL A 29 20.36 -17.05 18.77
N ILE A 30 21.45 -16.29 18.70
CA ILE A 30 21.43 -14.83 18.87
C ILE A 30 20.60 -14.16 17.77
N ILE A 31 20.79 -14.56 16.52
CA ILE A 31 19.99 -14.05 15.40
C ILE A 31 18.50 -14.36 15.60
N GLY A 32 18.18 -15.60 15.99
CA GLY A 32 16.82 -16.01 16.30
C GLY A 32 16.16 -15.16 17.40
N MET A 33 16.89 -14.85 18.47
CA MET A 33 16.42 -13.96 19.54
C MET A 33 16.16 -12.54 19.04
N ILE A 34 17.05 -11.99 18.22
CA ILE A 34 16.88 -10.63 17.67
C ILE A 34 15.67 -10.58 16.73
N VAL A 35 15.55 -11.55 15.83
CA VAL A 35 14.43 -11.63 14.87
C VAL A 35 13.09 -11.78 15.60
N SER A 36 13.01 -12.58 16.66
CA SER A 36 11.77 -12.75 17.43
C SER A 36 11.31 -11.47 18.13
N LEU A 37 12.26 -10.62 18.57
CA LEU A 37 11.95 -9.36 19.24
C LEU A 37 11.59 -8.23 18.27
N VAL A 38 12.27 -8.16 17.12
CA VAL A 38 12.15 -7.04 16.16
C VAL A 38 11.10 -7.32 15.11
N GLY A 39 10.90 -8.59 14.71
CA GLY A 39 10.00 -8.99 13.64
C GLY A 39 8.57 -8.43 13.78
N PRO A 40 7.86 -8.65 14.90
CA PRO A 40 6.49 -8.18 15.06
C PRO A 40 6.33 -6.66 14.92
N LYS A 41 7.32 -5.89 15.41
CA LYS A 41 7.30 -4.41 15.31
C LYS A 41 7.52 -3.89 13.89
N LEU A 42 8.26 -4.62 13.07
CA LEU A 42 8.46 -4.24 11.66
C LEU A 42 7.22 -4.48 10.84
N PHE A 43 6.54 -5.61 11.01
CA PHE A 43 5.30 -5.90 10.30
C PHE A 43 4.21 -4.88 10.62
N SER A 44 4.01 -4.53 11.88
CA SER A 44 3.00 -3.52 12.27
C SER A 44 3.29 -2.12 11.69
N LYS A 45 4.56 -1.75 11.49
CA LYS A 45 4.91 -0.47 10.85
C LYS A 45 4.60 -0.46 9.36
N VAL A 46 4.84 -1.57 8.65
CA VAL A 46 4.52 -1.70 7.23
C VAL A 46 3.01 -1.55 7.02
N ASP A 47 2.21 -2.20 7.85
CA ASP A 47 0.75 -2.15 7.76
C ASP A 47 0.21 -0.75 8.07
N SER A 48 0.73 -0.08 9.10
CA SER A 48 0.38 1.32 9.40
C SER A 48 0.72 2.27 8.23
N SER A 49 1.84 2.04 7.55
CA SER A 49 2.24 2.84 6.38
C SER A 49 1.28 2.63 5.21
N LYS A 50 0.76 1.41 5.01
CA LYS A 50 -0.24 1.11 3.99
C LYS A 50 -1.54 1.86 4.24
N VAL A 51 -2.06 1.85 5.47
CA VAL A 51 -3.26 2.61 5.85
C VAL A 51 -3.07 4.10 5.55
N GLN A 52 -1.95 4.69 5.99
CA GLN A 52 -1.66 6.10 5.75
C GLN A 52 -1.53 6.44 4.25
N THR A 53 -0.97 5.52 3.46
CA THR A 53 -0.89 5.67 2.00
C THR A 53 -2.30 5.64 1.40
N ALA A 54 -3.15 4.69 1.79
CA ALA A 54 -4.54 4.62 1.33
C ALA A 54 -5.33 5.88 1.65
N GLU A 55 -5.22 6.40 2.88
CA GLU A 55 -5.86 7.68 3.27
C GLU A 55 -5.40 8.85 2.39
N THR A 56 -4.11 8.91 2.08
CA THR A 56 -3.54 9.95 1.22
C THR A 56 -4.05 9.82 -0.20
N GLN A 57 -4.08 8.61 -0.75
CA GLN A 57 -4.61 8.35 -2.09
C GLN A 57 -6.10 8.66 -2.19
N VAL A 58 -6.91 8.32 -1.18
CA VAL A 58 -8.33 8.72 -1.11
C VAL A 58 -8.49 10.24 -1.18
N LYS A 59 -7.64 11.00 -0.45
CA LYS A 59 -7.66 12.47 -0.48
C LYS A 59 -7.30 13.02 -1.86
N LEU A 60 -6.30 12.44 -2.52
CA LEU A 60 -5.88 12.82 -3.87
C LEU A 60 -6.96 12.53 -4.91
N LEU A 61 -7.55 11.34 -4.89
CA LEU A 61 -8.65 10.95 -5.78
C LEU A 61 -9.87 11.86 -5.60
N ARG A 62 -10.18 12.20 -4.34
CA ARG A 62 -11.23 13.16 -4.03
C ARG A 62 -10.95 14.54 -4.63
N GLY A 63 -9.71 15.04 -4.50
CA GLY A 63 -9.29 16.30 -5.10
C GLY A 63 -9.44 16.29 -6.63
N ALA A 64 -9.06 15.18 -7.28
CA ALA A 64 -9.23 15.00 -8.71
C ALA A 64 -10.70 15.03 -9.15
N ILE A 65 -11.60 14.36 -8.41
CA ILE A 65 -13.06 14.42 -8.66
C ILE A 65 -13.60 15.85 -8.51
N GLU A 66 -13.17 16.59 -7.47
CA GLU A 66 -13.60 17.99 -7.31
C GLU A 66 -13.09 18.88 -8.44
N THR A 67 -11.86 18.67 -8.92
CA THR A 67 -11.31 19.38 -10.08
C THR A 67 -12.11 19.06 -11.34
N MET A 68 -12.38 17.80 -11.61
CA MET A 68 -13.22 17.38 -12.73
C MET A 68 -14.62 18.01 -12.67
N ARG A 69 -15.21 18.07 -11.47
CA ARG A 69 -16.52 18.69 -11.27
C ARG A 69 -16.53 20.19 -11.64
N LEU A 70 -15.43 20.91 -11.44
CA LEU A 70 -15.34 22.32 -11.85
C LEU A 70 -15.50 22.46 -13.39
N ASP A 71 -14.96 21.50 -14.15
CA ASP A 71 -15.05 21.50 -15.61
C ASP A 71 -16.42 20.99 -16.10
N LEU A 72 -16.87 19.86 -15.58
CA LEU A 72 -18.08 19.19 -16.06
C LEU A 72 -19.36 19.74 -15.44
N GLY A 73 -19.29 20.30 -14.21
CA GLY A 73 -20.44 20.79 -13.44
C GLY A 73 -21.22 19.68 -12.71
N VAL A 74 -20.81 18.43 -12.84
CA VAL A 74 -21.47 17.26 -12.25
C VAL A 74 -20.43 16.31 -11.65
N TYR A 75 -20.86 15.48 -10.71
CA TYR A 75 -20.06 14.34 -10.22
C TYR A 75 -20.22 13.14 -11.17
N PRO A 76 -19.23 12.21 -11.21
CA PRO A 76 -19.39 10.97 -11.95
C PRO A 76 -20.61 10.18 -11.48
N SER A 77 -21.24 9.48 -12.39
CA SER A 77 -22.24 8.48 -12.05
C SER A 77 -21.58 7.27 -11.35
N ALA A 78 -22.37 6.44 -10.68
CA ALA A 78 -21.88 5.20 -10.09
C ALA A 78 -21.28 4.24 -11.14
N GLU A 79 -21.80 4.27 -12.38
CA GLU A 79 -21.32 3.45 -13.50
C GLU A 79 -19.98 3.93 -14.05
N GLU A 80 -19.80 5.24 -14.18
CA GLU A 80 -18.55 5.84 -14.63
C GLU A 80 -17.44 5.70 -13.57
N GLY A 81 -17.81 5.83 -12.31
CA GLY A 81 -16.89 5.67 -11.18
C GLY A 81 -15.66 6.57 -11.27
N LEU A 82 -14.53 6.05 -10.82
CA LEU A 82 -13.25 6.76 -10.85
C LEU A 82 -12.57 6.72 -12.24
N ALA A 83 -13.04 5.89 -13.18
CA ALA A 83 -12.44 5.76 -14.50
C ALA A 83 -12.49 7.09 -15.28
N VAL A 84 -13.51 7.92 -15.02
CA VAL A 84 -13.67 9.24 -15.67
C VAL A 84 -12.54 10.22 -15.36
N LEU A 85 -11.71 9.94 -14.34
CA LEU A 85 -10.52 10.75 -14.04
C LEU A 85 -9.42 10.60 -15.10
N THR A 86 -9.43 9.49 -15.85
CA THR A 86 -8.41 9.17 -16.86
C THR A 86 -8.98 9.01 -18.26
N ILE A 87 -10.30 8.75 -18.37
CA ILE A 87 -11.00 8.50 -19.63
C ILE A 87 -12.19 9.45 -19.72
N PRO A 88 -12.45 10.12 -20.86
CA PRO A 88 -13.61 10.99 -21.03
C PRO A 88 -14.92 10.23 -20.75
N PRO A 89 -15.94 10.90 -20.19
CA PRO A 89 -17.27 10.31 -20.00
C PRO A 89 -17.92 9.95 -21.33
N GLY A 90 -18.83 8.98 -21.31
CA GLY A 90 -19.54 8.51 -22.51
C GLY A 90 -20.58 9.49 -23.07
N ASP A 91 -21.02 10.48 -22.30
CA ASP A 91 -21.93 11.54 -22.78
C ASP A 91 -21.15 12.57 -23.60
N ASP A 92 -21.57 12.79 -24.86
CA ASP A 92 -20.92 13.70 -25.81
C ASP A 92 -20.83 15.15 -25.31
N LYS A 93 -21.80 15.61 -24.51
CA LYS A 93 -21.82 16.99 -24.00
C LYS A 93 -20.80 17.14 -22.85
N LEU A 94 -20.70 16.14 -22.00
CA LEU A 94 -19.71 16.09 -20.91
C LEU A 94 -18.30 15.87 -21.47
N ALA A 95 -18.15 14.99 -22.46
CA ALA A 95 -16.86 14.71 -23.09
C ALA A 95 -16.23 15.97 -23.72
N ARG A 96 -17.04 16.88 -24.29
CA ARG A 96 -16.56 18.17 -24.83
C ARG A 96 -16.08 19.15 -23.76
N ARG A 97 -16.50 18.98 -22.53
CA ARG A 97 -16.11 19.82 -21.37
C ARG A 97 -15.03 19.17 -20.53
N TRP A 98 -14.71 17.91 -20.83
CA TRP A 98 -13.69 17.17 -20.11
C TRP A 98 -12.28 17.67 -20.52
N HIS A 99 -11.51 18.17 -19.57
CA HIS A 99 -10.16 18.71 -19.77
C HIS A 99 -9.08 17.81 -19.16
N GLY A 100 -9.46 16.58 -18.78
CA GLY A 100 -8.50 15.64 -18.19
C GLY A 100 -7.41 15.14 -19.16
N PRO A 101 -6.60 14.20 -18.75
CA PRO A 101 -6.76 13.43 -17.51
C PRO A 101 -6.53 14.26 -16.23
N TYR A 102 -7.26 13.93 -15.16
CA TYR A 102 -7.16 14.59 -13.85
C TYR A 102 -6.20 13.85 -12.89
N LEU A 103 -5.58 12.80 -13.36
CA LEU A 103 -4.49 12.09 -12.71
C LEU A 103 -3.29 12.10 -13.66
N GLU A 104 -2.09 12.25 -13.11
CA GLU A 104 -0.84 12.20 -13.89
C GLU A 104 -0.58 10.78 -14.43
N ASP A 105 -0.90 9.77 -13.61
CA ASP A 105 -0.74 8.36 -13.92
C ASP A 105 -2.11 7.66 -14.05
N ALA A 106 -2.09 6.38 -14.36
CA ALA A 106 -3.27 5.52 -14.32
C ALA A 106 -3.91 5.53 -12.93
N LEU A 107 -5.24 5.24 -12.88
CA LEU A 107 -5.94 5.10 -11.61
C LEU A 107 -5.23 4.06 -10.72
N PRO A 108 -4.75 4.45 -9.52
CA PRO A 108 -4.02 3.54 -8.68
C PRO A 108 -4.94 2.52 -8.01
N ASN A 109 -4.41 1.35 -7.72
CA ASN A 109 -4.96 0.46 -6.73
C ASN A 109 -4.56 0.93 -5.32
N ASP A 110 -5.28 0.45 -4.32
CA ASP A 110 -4.91 0.65 -2.94
C ASP A 110 -3.59 -0.08 -2.59
N PRO A 111 -2.97 0.17 -1.43
CA PRO A 111 -1.71 -0.45 -1.04
C PRO A 111 -1.75 -1.98 -0.85
N TRP A 112 -2.92 -2.57 -0.86
CA TRP A 112 -3.13 -4.02 -0.81
C TRP A 112 -3.39 -4.64 -2.19
N GLY A 113 -3.53 -3.79 -3.24
CA GLY A 113 -3.70 -4.22 -4.64
C GLY A 113 -5.15 -4.23 -5.12
N ASN A 114 -6.11 -3.78 -4.29
CA ASN A 114 -7.53 -3.73 -4.64
C ASN A 114 -7.89 -2.39 -5.29
N PRO A 115 -8.92 -2.33 -6.16
CA PRO A 115 -9.43 -1.07 -6.68
C PRO A 115 -10.13 -0.25 -5.60
N TYR A 116 -9.94 1.08 -5.63
CA TYR A 116 -10.76 1.98 -4.80
C TYR A 116 -12.21 1.91 -5.19
N GLN A 117 -13.08 1.98 -4.18
CA GLN A 117 -14.52 2.01 -4.35
C GLN A 117 -15.01 3.45 -4.50
N TYR A 118 -16.03 3.65 -5.34
CA TYR A 118 -16.70 4.92 -5.54
C TYR A 118 -18.20 4.74 -5.36
N VAL A 119 -18.84 5.61 -4.61
CA VAL A 119 -20.29 5.56 -4.34
C VAL A 119 -20.93 6.94 -4.50
N VAL A 120 -22.10 6.96 -5.12
CA VAL A 120 -22.98 8.15 -5.30
C VAL A 120 -24.41 7.73 -4.99
N PRO A 121 -25.10 8.42 -4.06
CA PRO A 121 -24.61 9.45 -3.16
C PRO A 121 -23.62 8.90 -2.13
N GLY A 122 -22.77 9.77 -1.63
CA GLY A 122 -21.82 9.42 -0.57
C GLY A 122 -22.47 9.30 0.81
N PRO A 123 -21.75 8.76 1.80
CA PRO A 123 -22.22 8.65 3.17
C PRO A 123 -22.38 10.03 3.82
N ASP A 124 -23.19 10.09 4.90
CA ASP A 124 -23.38 11.29 5.72
C ASP A 124 -23.81 12.55 4.94
N GLY A 125 -24.62 12.37 3.90
CA GLY A 125 -25.12 13.48 3.05
C GLY A 125 -24.07 14.09 2.13
N ARG A 126 -22.94 13.45 1.94
CA ARG A 126 -21.89 13.86 0.99
C ARG A 126 -22.32 13.52 -0.44
N PRO A 127 -21.88 14.31 -1.44
CA PRO A 127 -22.25 14.04 -2.83
C PRO A 127 -21.69 12.71 -3.35
N PHE A 128 -20.54 12.28 -2.84
CA PHE A 128 -19.90 11.00 -3.19
C PHE A 128 -19.02 10.49 -2.06
N GLY A 129 -18.66 9.22 -2.10
CA GLY A 129 -17.68 8.57 -1.23
C GLY A 129 -16.59 7.85 -2.02
N ILE A 130 -15.37 7.87 -1.50
CA ILE A 130 -14.25 7.08 -2.01
C ILE A 130 -13.63 6.35 -0.83
N TYR A 131 -13.39 5.05 -0.96
CA TYR A 131 -12.84 4.23 0.10
C TYR A 131 -12.12 2.97 -0.44
N SER A 132 -11.32 2.35 0.41
CA SER A 132 -10.75 1.02 0.22
C SER A 132 -11.32 0.09 1.28
N PHE A 133 -11.47 -1.19 0.96
CA PHE A 133 -11.86 -2.23 1.90
C PHE A 133 -10.71 -2.75 2.79
N GLY A 134 -9.57 -2.06 2.85
CA GLY A 134 -8.46 -2.48 3.67
C GLY A 134 -7.73 -3.73 3.19
N ALA A 135 -7.07 -4.40 4.12
CA ALA A 135 -6.20 -5.52 3.80
C ALA A 135 -6.95 -6.79 3.39
N ASP A 136 -8.13 -7.03 3.94
CA ASP A 136 -8.93 -8.24 3.65
C ASP A 136 -9.86 -8.09 2.43
N GLY A 137 -9.98 -6.87 1.86
CA GLY A 137 -10.81 -6.58 0.70
C GLY A 137 -12.31 -6.74 0.93
N LYS A 138 -12.79 -6.66 2.17
CA LYS A 138 -14.19 -6.83 2.56
C LYS A 138 -14.70 -5.64 3.34
N ALA A 139 -16.00 -5.37 3.26
CA ALA A 139 -16.61 -4.30 4.03
C ALA A 139 -16.53 -4.56 5.54
N GLY A 140 -16.09 -3.55 6.30
CA GLY A 140 -15.95 -3.60 7.75
C GLY A 140 -14.52 -3.88 8.21
N GLY A 141 -14.34 -4.83 9.14
CA GLY A 141 -13.02 -5.18 9.70
C GLY A 141 -12.55 -4.25 10.80
N GLU A 142 -11.43 -4.60 11.44
CA GLU A 142 -10.76 -3.83 12.48
C GLU A 142 -9.26 -3.73 12.22
N GLY A 143 -8.64 -2.67 12.71
CA GLY A 143 -7.20 -2.47 12.57
C GLY A 143 -6.78 -2.30 11.10
N TYR A 144 -6.00 -3.23 10.57
CA TYR A 144 -5.51 -3.17 9.17
C TYR A 144 -6.53 -3.68 8.15
N ASP A 145 -7.50 -4.45 8.60
CA ASP A 145 -8.61 -4.93 7.78
C ASP A 145 -9.76 -3.91 7.73
N ALA A 146 -9.67 -2.84 8.54
CA ALA A 146 -10.69 -1.80 8.54
C ALA A 146 -10.72 -1.04 7.22
N ASP A 147 -11.94 -0.68 6.80
CA ASP A 147 -12.15 0.17 5.64
C ASP A 147 -11.48 1.53 5.81
N VAL A 148 -10.89 2.05 4.75
CA VAL A 148 -10.16 3.32 4.75
C VAL A 148 -10.85 4.32 3.84
N GLY A 149 -11.28 5.47 4.38
CA GLY A 149 -11.90 6.55 3.62
C GLY A 149 -13.36 6.80 3.99
N MET A 150 -14.18 7.20 3.01
CA MET A 150 -15.60 7.53 3.20
C MET A 150 -16.48 6.32 2.86
N VAL A 151 -16.61 5.43 3.83
CA VAL A 151 -17.35 4.16 3.71
C VAL A 151 -18.84 4.40 3.93
N PRO A 152 -19.73 3.85 3.09
CA PRO A 152 -21.16 3.80 3.41
C PRO A 152 -21.37 3.01 4.72
N ARG A 153 -22.14 3.58 5.64
CA ARG A 153 -22.53 2.81 6.83
C ARG A 153 -23.41 1.64 6.37
N SER A 154 -22.98 0.43 6.67
CA SER A 154 -23.88 -0.71 6.58
C SER A 154 -24.93 -0.51 7.67
N ASP A 155 -26.16 -0.16 7.29
CA ASP A 155 -27.28 -0.12 8.20
C ASP A 155 -27.57 -1.54 8.71
N SER A 156 -26.83 -1.94 9.75
CA SER A 156 -27.13 -3.16 10.52
C SER A 156 -28.36 -2.96 11.45
N SER A 157 -29.11 -1.88 11.27
CA SER A 157 -30.24 -1.51 12.13
C SER A 157 -31.64 -1.89 11.59
N ASP A 158 -31.75 -2.54 10.42
CA ASP A 158 -33.08 -2.88 9.85
C ASP A 158 -33.53 -4.33 10.07
N LEU A 159 -32.83 -5.13 10.86
CA LEU A 159 -33.25 -6.49 11.21
C LEU A 159 -33.95 -6.62 12.57
N GLY A 160 -34.38 -5.52 13.18
CA GLY A 160 -34.96 -5.50 14.53
C GLY A 160 -36.37 -4.91 14.67
N ARG A 161 -37.15 -4.77 13.60
CA ARG A 161 -38.54 -4.33 13.70
C ARG A 161 -39.48 -5.16 12.84
N SER A 162 -39.87 -6.28 13.35
CA SER A 162 -41.12 -6.97 12.98
C SER A 162 -41.76 -7.55 14.22
#